data_c3fed221737ce2fcacd4fb2ed4cfe922
#
_entry.id   c3fed221737ce2fcacd4fb2ed4cfe922
#
_cell.length_a   1.000
_cell.length_b   1.000
_cell.length_c   1.000
_cell.angle_alpha   90.00
_cell.angle_beta   90.00
_cell.angle_gamma   90.00
#
_symmetry.space_group_name_H-M   'P 1'
#
loop_
_entity.id
_entity.type
_entity.pdbx_description
1 polymer ?
#
loop_
_entity_poly.entity_id
_entity_poly.type
_entity_poly.pdbx_seq_one_letter_code
_entity_poly.pdbx_strand_id
1 'polypeptide(L)'
;VHYSRSQVLDALTQAQDSQVYYRLLALYGKTFFVSSDFDSILYYNRRVKEFFRNASQSLQSPQWNDVLSDVYNIEGNVWMQLNRPDSAITDYKKAYEYRLKGKKLHLLPDICINTADAYLHRSDLAHTASYYRRALFLCDSLNLSEHAKFPVYYGLGQTYMELRDFDLSNHYYELAGQYFDEMNVSERWTYLNNRGNHYYYRKDYQEALKYMRRANV
;
A
#
# COMPACT_ATOMS: atom_id res chain seq x y z
N VAL A 1 15.79 -5.12 -1.59
CA VAL A 1 17.10 -4.45 -1.69
C VAL A 1 16.83 -2.96 -1.72
N HIS A 2 17.29 -2.25 -0.68
CA HIS A 2 17.20 -0.79 -0.62
C HIS A 2 18.49 -0.20 -1.21
N TYR A 3 18.37 0.46 -2.37
CA TYR A 3 19.45 1.24 -2.95
C TYR A 3 19.47 2.64 -2.36
N SER A 4 20.65 3.17 -2.03
CA SER A 4 20.80 4.57 -1.64
C SER A 4 20.58 5.48 -2.85
N ARG A 5 20.18 6.74 -2.59
CA ARG A 5 19.98 7.75 -3.65
C ARG A 5 21.24 7.93 -4.51
N SER A 6 22.42 7.94 -3.89
CA SER A 6 23.70 8.07 -4.60
C SER A 6 23.95 6.90 -5.54
N GLN A 7 23.75 5.67 -5.09
CA GLN A 7 23.93 4.47 -5.93
C GLN A 7 23.04 4.48 -7.18
N VAL A 8 21.78 4.93 -7.03
CA VAL A 8 20.86 5.04 -8.17
C VAL A 8 21.29 6.18 -9.10
N LEU A 9 21.75 7.30 -8.56
CA LEU A 9 22.24 8.43 -9.35
C LEU A 9 23.50 8.05 -10.16
N ASP A 10 24.44 7.34 -9.55
CA ASP A 10 25.64 6.87 -10.24
C ASP A 10 25.27 5.92 -11.40
N ALA A 11 24.33 5.01 -11.17
CA ALA A 11 23.83 4.14 -12.23
C ALA A 11 23.12 4.91 -13.35
N LEU A 12 22.36 5.96 -13.03
CA LEU A 12 21.72 6.83 -14.02
C LEU A 12 22.74 7.56 -14.91
N THR A 13 23.84 8.06 -14.34
CA THR A 13 24.88 8.76 -15.11
C THR A 13 25.63 7.84 -16.06
N GLN A 14 25.65 6.53 -15.79
CA GLN A 14 26.32 5.52 -16.61
C GLN A 14 25.40 4.82 -17.62
N ALA A 15 24.08 5.05 -17.53
CA ALA A 15 23.10 4.39 -18.37
C ALA A 15 23.17 4.90 -19.82
N GLN A 16 23.62 4.06 -20.75
CA GLN A 16 23.69 4.36 -22.17
C GLN A 16 22.38 3.99 -22.91
N ASP A 17 21.66 2.98 -22.41
CA ASP A 17 20.40 2.54 -22.97
C ASP A 17 19.23 3.35 -22.35
N SER A 18 18.37 3.91 -23.20
CA SER A 18 17.25 4.75 -22.74
C SER A 18 16.24 3.97 -21.90
N GLN A 19 16.02 2.68 -22.17
CA GLN A 19 15.10 1.87 -21.36
C GLN A 19 15.66 1.66 -19.95
N VAL A 20 16.95 1.37 -19.86
CA VAL A 20 17.64 1.22 -18.56
C VAL A 20 17.60 2.56 -17.82
N TYR A 21 17.90 3.67 -18.50
CA TYR A 21 17.83 5.01 -17.93
C TYR A 21 16.47 5.32 -17.29
N TYR A 22 15.35 5.15 -18.02
CA TYR A 22 14.04 5.49 -17.49
C TYR A 22 13.55 4.53 -16.40
N ARG A 23 13.97 3.26 -16.41
CA ARG A 23 13.74 2.33 -15.30
C ARG A 23 14.47 2.76 -14.03
N LEU A 24 15.72 3.19 -14.16
CA LEU A 24 16.49 3.75 -13.05
C LEU A 24 15.91 5.09 -12.60
N LEU A 25 15.38 5.91 -13.51
CA LEU A 25 14.74 7.18 -13.18
C LEU A 25 13.48 6.98 -12.31
N ALA A 26 12.66 5.95 -12.60
CA ALA A 26 11.54 5.58 -11.74
C ALA A 26 12.01 5.19 -10.33
N LEU A 27 13.08 4.40 -10.24
CA LEU A 27 13.68 4.01 -8.96
C LEU A 27 14.26 5.23 -8.23
N TYR A 28 14.92 6.14 -8.94
CA TYR A 28 15.48 7.38 -8.38
C TYR A 28 14.38 8.28 -7.79
N GLY A 29 13.30 8.49 -8.53
CA GLY A 29 12.13 9.24 -8.04
C GLY A 29 11.59 8.68 -6.72
N LYS A 30 11.51 7.35 -6.59
CA LYS A 30 11.08 6.68 -5.35
C LYS A 30 11.95 7.04 -4.14
N THR A 31 13.25 7.30 -4.32
CA THR A 31 14.15 7.61 -3.19
C THR A 31 13.83 8.93 -2.47
N PHE A 32 13.05 9.81 -3.09
CA PHE A 32 12.62 11.07 -2.49
C PHE A 32 11.45 10.92 -1.51
N PHE A 33 10.80 9.75 -1.47
CA PHE A 33 9.68 9.52 -0.56
C PHE A 33 10.07 9.67 0.92
N VAL A 34 11.26 9.19 1.29
CA VAL A 34 11.79 9.27 2.66
C VAL A 34 11.99 10.72 3.11
N SER A 35 12.37 11.62 2.19
CA SER A 35 12.54 13.05 2.46
C SER A 35 11.25 13.87 2.26
N SER A 36 10.14 13.21 1.94
CA SER A 36 8.85 13.86 1.63
C SER A 36 8.95 14.93 0.52
N ASP A 37 9.93 14.79 -0.38
CA ASP A 37 10.08 15.66 -1.54
C ASP A 37 9.15 15.17 -2.68
N PHE A 38 7.87 15.46 -2.53
CA PHE A 38 6.83 14.98 -3.42
C PHE A 38 6.91 15.58 -4.82
N ASP A 39 7.38 16.82 -4.93
CA ASP A 39 7.57 17.50 -6.23
C ASP A 39 8.62 16.76 -7.08
N SER A 40 9.73 16.36 -6.49
CA SER A 40 10.75 15.56 -7.17
C SER A 40 10.17 14.19 -7.59
N ILE A 41 9.39 13.53 -6.76
CA ILE A 41 8.74 12.25 -7.13
C ILE A 41 7.86 12.45 -8.35
N LEU A 42 6.95 13.43 -8.32
CA LEU A 42 6.01 13.69 -9.41
C LEU A 42 6.74 14.11 -10.69
N TYR A 43 7.83 14.87 -10.58
CA TYR A 43 8.65 15.29 -11.71
C TYR A 43 9.28 14.09 -12.41
N TYR A 44 9.97 13.20 -11.68
CA TYR A 44 10.64 12.05 -12.28
C TYR A 44 9.62 11.03 -12.82
N ASN A 45 8.54 10.78 -12.11
CA ASN A 45 7.47 9.91 -12.56
C ASN A 45 6.82 10.41 -13.87
N ARG A 46 6.60 11.73 -13.99
CA ARG A 46 6.10 12.35 -15.23
C ARG A 46 7.01 12.02 -16.40
N ARG A 47 8.32 12.18 -16.27
CA ARG A 47 9.28 11.86 -17.32
C ARG A 47 9.25 10.40 -17.73
N VAL A 48 9.11 9.47 -16.78
CA VAL A 48 8.96 8.04 -17.08
C VAL A 48 7.68 7.78 -17.87
N LYS A 49 6.56 8.37 -17.47
CA LYS A 49 5.27 8.20 -18.17
C LYS A 49 5.29 8.80 -19.57
N GLU A 50 5.94 9.96 -19.76
CA GLU A 50 6.11 10.59 -21.07
C GLU A 50 6.96 9.75 -22.01
N PHE A 51 8.09 9.22 -21.52
CA PHE A 51 8.90 8.28 -22.29
C PHE A 51 8.10 7.07 -22.76
N PHE A 52 7.36 6.44 -21.83
CA PHE A 52 6.54 5.27 -22.17
C PHE A 52 5.43 5.60 -23.17
N ARG A 53 4.79 6.75 -23.05
CA ARG A 53 3.72 7.19 -23.97
C ARG A 53 4.25 7.40 -25.39
N ASN A 54 5.46 7.94 -25.51
CA ASN A 54 6.08 8.27 -26.80
C ASN A 54 6.84 7.07 -27.41
N ALA A 55 7.01 6.01 -26.64
CA ALA A 55 7.72 4.83 -27.08
C ALA A 55 6.87 3.99 -28.03
N SER A 56 7.54 3.36 -29.00
CA SER A 56 6.90 2.41 -29.92
C SER A 56 6.29 1.21 -29.18
N GLN A 57 5.35 0.49 -29.82
CA GLN A 57 4.73 -0.73 -29.28
C GLN A 57 5.74 -1.77 -28.76
N SER A 58 7.00 -1.74 -29.24
CA SER A 58 8.07 -2.63 -28.79
C SER A 58 8.42 -2.50 -27.30
N LEU A 59 8.03 -1.41 -26.62
CA LEU A 59 8.24 -1.20 -25.19
C LEU A 59 7.08 -1.70 -24.31
N GLN A 60 6.03 -2.27 -24.88
CA GLN A 60 4.92 -2.85 -24.10
C GLN A 60 5.30 -4.24 -23.55
N SER A 61 6.40 -4.31 -22.81
CA SER A 61 6.84 -5.55 -22.16
C SER A 61 6.25 -5.66 -20.74
N PRO A 62 6.09 -6.89 -20.23
CA PRO A 62 5.67 -7.09 -18.84
C PRO A 62 6.54 -6.36 -17.81
N GLN A 63 7.84 -6.20 -18.08
CA GLN A 63 8.76 -5.46 -17.22
C GLN A 63 8.42 -3.96 -17.16
N TRP A 64 8.01 -3.36 -18.29
CA TRP A 64 7.58 -1.97 -18.31
C TRP A 64 6.23 -1.76 -17.63
N ASN A 65 5.33 -2.74 -17.72
CA ASN A 65 4.08 -2.72 -16.97
C ASN A 65 4.36 -2.72 -15.45
N ASP A 66 5.36 -3.48 -14.98
CA ASP A 66 5.78 -3.43 -13.58
C ASP A 66 6.30 -2.05 -13.17
N VAL A 67 7.11 -1.41 -14.03
CA VAL A 67 7.64 -0.04 -13.77
C VAL A 67 6.50 0.98 -13.69
N LEU A 68 5.56 0.94 -14.64
CA LEU A 68 4.42 1.85 -14.63
C LEU A 68 3.50 1.62 -13.44
N SER A 69 3.29 0.37 -13.07
CA SER A 69 2.55 0.05 -11.86
C SER A 69 3.22 0.66 -10.62
N ASP A 70 4.53 0.52 -10.48
CA ASP A 70 5.27 1.12 -9.37
C ASP A 70 5.16 2.65 -9.39
N VAL A 71 5.29 3.29 -10.57
CA VAL A 71 5.15 4.74 -10.74
C VAL A 71 3.77 5.23 -10.28
N TYR A 72 2.69 4.63 -10.76
CA TYR A 72 1.34 5.02 -10.36
C TYR A 72 1.05 4.71 -8.90
N ASN A 73 1.54 3.60 -8.35
CA ASN A 73 1.35 3.27 -6.94
C ASN A 73 2.04 4.29 -6.02
N ILE A 74 3.25 4.74 -6.39
CA ILE A 74 3.97 5.78 -5.64
C ILE A 74 3.26 7.13 -5.75
N GLU A 75 2.73 7.51 -6.92
CA GLU A 75 1.92 8.74 -7.05
C GLU A 75 0.66 8.66 -6.18
N GLY A 76 -0.01 7.51 -6.14
CA GLY A 76 -1.12 7.28 -5.23
C GLY A 76 -0.73 7.53 -3.76
N ASN A 77 0.44 7.02 -3.34
CA ASN A 77 0.95 7.29 -1.98
C ASN A 77 1.24 8.78 -1.75
N VAL A 78 1.78 9.48 -2.75
CA VAL A 78 2.00 10.95 -2.67
C VAL A 78 0.66 11.68 -2.50
N TRP A 79 -0.37 11.31 -3.26
CA TRP A 79 -1.69 11.91 -3.14
C TRP A 79 -2.34 11.66 -1.78
N MET A 80 -2.13 10.48 -1.19
CA MET A 80 -2.58 10.20 0.18
C MET A 80 -1.89 11.12 1.19
N GLN A 81 -0.58 11.32 1.10
CA GLN A 81 0.16 12.24 1.96
C GLN A 81 -0.29 13.70 1.79
N LEU A 82 -0.72 14.08 0.59
CA LEU A 82 -1.28 15.39 0.28
C LEU A 82 -2.78 15.51 0.59
N ASN A 83 -3.37 14.51 1.25
CA ASN A 83 -4.80 14.45 1.59
C ASN A 83 -5.73 14.56 0.36
N ARG A 84 -5.35 13.87 -0.73
CA ARG A 84 -6.11 13.80 -1.99
C ARG A 84 -6.51 12.37 -2.34
N PRO A 85 -7.40 11.74 -1.58
CA PRO A 85 -7.73 10.32 -1.74
C PRO A 85 -8.34 9.97 -3.11
N ASP A 86 -9.10 10.88 -3.75
CA ASP A 86 -9.66 10.65 -5.09
C ASP A 86 -8.59 10.50 -6.17
N SER A 87 -7.55 11.32 -6.10
CA SER A 87 -6.38 11.23 -6.99
C SER A 87 -5.63 9.93 -6.71
N ALA A 88 -5.45 9.58 -5.44
CA ALA A 88 -4.79 8.33 -5.03
C ALA A 88 -5.54 7.11 -5.58
N ILE A 89 -6.85 7.03 -5.41
CA ILE A 89 -7.69 5.93 -5.93
C ILE A 89 -7.54 5.80 -7.45
N THR A 90 -7.51 6.94 -8.16
CA THR A 90 -7.34 6.95 -9.62
C THR A 90 -6.01 6.33 -10.02
N ASP A 91 -4.93 6.71 -9.35
CA ASP A 91 -3.60 6.21 -9.67
C ASP A 91 -3.39 4.76 -9.19
N TYR A 92 -3.92 4.36 -8.03
CA TYR A 92 -3.89 2.96 -7.61
C TYR A 92 -4.65 2.02 -8.58
N LYS A 93 -5.77 2.45 -9.14
CA LYS A 93 -6.48 1.67 -10.16
C LYS A 93 -5.63 1.47 -11.42
N LYS A 94 -4.93 2.51 -11.89
CA LYS A 94 -3.96 2.38 -12.99
C LYS A 94 -2.80 1.47 -12.62
N ALA A 95 -2.26 1.61 -11.40
CA ALA A 95 -1.22 0.74 -10.90
C ALA A 95 -1.65 -0.73 -10.94
N TYR A 96 -2.88 -1.02 -10.53
CA TYR A 96 -3.45 -2.37 -10.57
C TYR A 96 -3.55 -2.90 -12.00
N GLU A 97 -4.08 -2.10 -12.95
CA GLU A 97 -4.21 -2.49 -14.36
C GLU A 97 -2.86 -2.82 -15.00
N TYR A 98 -1.83 -2.02 -14.73
CA TYR A 98 -0.48 -2.29 -15.20
C TYR A 98 0.12 -3.52 -14.52
N ARG A 99 -0.09 -3.71 -13.22
CA ARG A 99 0.42 -4.87 -12.47
C ARG A 99 -0.14 -6.19 -13.01
N LEU A 100 -1.40 -6.23 -13.40
CA LEU A 100 -2.00 -7.41 -14.03
C LEU A 100 -1.29 -7.84 -15.34
N LYS A 101 -0.68 -6.89 -16.04
CA LYS A 101 0.07 -7.12 -17.30
C LYS A 101 1.57 -7.32 -17.04
N GLY A 102 2.01 -7.19 -15.79
CA GLY A 102 3.40 -7.32 -15.37
C GLY A 102 3.77 -8.74 -14.98
N LYS A 103 4.95 -8.88 -14.37
CA LYS A 103 5.48 -10.14 -13.83
C LYS A 103 5.34 -10.24 -12.30
N LYS A 104 5.22 -9.10 -11.62
CA LYS A 104 5.23 -9.04 -10.14
C LYS A 104 3.81 -9.11 -9.57
N LEU A 105 3.05 -10.15 -9.96
CA LEU A 105 1.65 -10.31 -9.53
C LEU A 105 1.51 -10.41 -8.01
N HIS A 106 2.54 -10.88 -7.30
CA HIS A 106 2.57 -10.97 -5.82
C HIS A 106 2.43 -9.61 -5.12
N LEU A 107 2.56 -8.49 -5.84
CA LEU A 107 2.37 -7.13 -5.32
C LEU A 107 0.94 -6.57 -5.56
N LEU A 108 0.04 -7.36 -6.16
CA LEU A 108 -1.36 -6.95 -6.34
C LEU A 108 -2.10 -6.71 -5.02
N PRO A 109 -1.91 -7.55 -3.97
CA PRO A 109 -2.56 -7.30 -2.68
C PRO A 109 -2.21 -5.94 -2.09
N ASP A 110 -0.95 -5.51 -2.16
CA ASP A 110 -0.50 -4.21 -1.62
C ASP A 110 -1.23 -3.04 -2.30
N ILE A 111 -1.43 -3.12 -3.63
CA ILE A 111 -2.18 -2.09 -4.37
C ILE A 111 -3.66 -2.08 -3.95
N CYS A 112 -4.24 -3.26 -3.70
CA CYS A 112 -5.62 -3.34 -3.19
C CYS A 112 -5.73 -2.78 -1.77
N ILE A 113 -4.77 -3.04 -0.89
CA ILE A 113 -4.69 -2.47 0.47
C ILE A 113 -4.62 -0.94 0.38
N ASN A 114 -3.68 -0.39 -0.40
CA ASN A 114 -3.54 1.05 -0.59
C ASN A 114 -4.84 1.68 -1.13
N THR A 115 -5.54 0.98 -2.03
CA THR A 115 -6.82 1.44 -2.56
C THR A 115 -7.91 1.42 -1.49
N ALA A 116 -7.94 0.38 -0.66
CA ALA A 116 -8.87 0.26 0.47
C ALA A 116 -8.65 1.40 1.48
N ASP A 117 -7.39 1.68 1.83
CA ASP A 117 -7.03 2.79 2.74
C ASP A 117 -7.49 4.14 2.19
N ALA A 118 -7.36 4.36 0.88
CA ALA A 118 -7.83 5.60 0.25
C ALA A 118 -9.36 5.72 0.29
N TYR A 119 -10.11 4.62 0.12
CA TYR A 119 -11.56 4.61 0.32
C TYR A 119 -11.95 4.79 1.79
N LEU A 120 -11.21 4.19 2.73
CA LEU A 120 -11.42 4.39 4.16
C LEU A 120 -11.25 5.87 4.54
N HIS A 121 -10.23 6.53 3.99
CA HIS A 121 -9.99 7.96 4.18
C HIS A 121 -11.15 8.85 3.68
N ARG A 122 -11.93 8.36 2.71
CA ARG A 122 -13.17 8.96 2.23
C ARG A 122 -14.41 8.55 3.02
N SER A 123 -14.26 7.70 4.03
CA SER A 123 -15.38 7.05 4.75
C SER A 123 -16.28 6.21 3.84
N ASP A 124 -15.78 5.72 2.70
CA ASP A 124 -16.50 4.82 1.80
C ASP A 124 -16.24 3.37 2.21
N LEU A 125 -16.90 2.96 3.28
CA LEU A 125 -16.69 1.66 3.93
C LEU A 125 -17.05 0.46 3.04
N ALA A 126 -17.98 0.63 2.12
CA ALA A 126 -18.38 -0.43 1.19
C ALA A 126 -17.26 -0.78 0.22
N HIS A 127 -16.64 0.21 -0.41
CA HIS A 127 -15.49 0.00 -1.27
C HIS A 127 -14.26 -0.44 -0.45
N THR A 128 -14.04 0.13 0.73
CA THR A 128 -12.97 -0.29 1.65
C THR A 128 -13.02 -1.80 1.90
N ALA A 129 -14.15 -2.32 2.38
CA ALA A 129 -14.32 -3.75 2.63
C ALA A 129 -14.14 -4.60 1.36
N SER A 130 -14.61 -4.10 0.21
CA SER A 130 -14.47 -4.79 -1.07
C SER A 130 -13.01 -4.95 -1.49
N TYR A 131 -12.20 -3.89 -1.38
CA TYR A 131 -10.79 -3.92 -1.78
C TYR A 131 -9.93 -4.74 -0.80
N TYR A 132 -10.18 -4.68 0.50
CA TYR A 132 -9.49 -5.57 1.45
C TYR A 132 -9.83 -7.04 1.22
N ARG A 133 -11.11 -7.39 0.97
CA ARG A 133 -11.49 -8.78 0.61
C ARG A 133 -10.83 -9.23 -0.68
N ARG A 134 -10.69 -8.31 -1.66
CA ARG A 134 -9.95 -8.59 -2.90
C ARG A 134 -8.47 -8.84 -2.62
N ALA A 135 -7.84 -8.07 -1.71
CA ALA A 135 -6.47 -8.30 -1.29
C ALA A 135 -6.30 -9.66 -0.64
N LEU A 136 -7.22 -10.07 0.25
CA LEU A 136 -7.21 -11.38 0.89
C LEU A 136 -7.30 -12.51 -0.14
N PHE A 137 -8.27 -12.42 -1.06
CA PHE A 137 -8.42 -13.38 -2.15
C PHE A 137 -7.15 -13.51 -3.00
N LEU A 138 -6.46 -12.39 -3.28
CA LEU A 138 -5.20 -12.40 -4.03
C LEU A 138 -4.06 -13.03 -3.23
N CYS A 139 -3.98 -12.80 -1.92
CA CYS A 139 -3.00 -13.48 -1.06
C CYS A 139 -3.17 -15.00 -1.14
N ASP A 140 -4.40 -15.49 -1.06
CA ASP A 140 -4.71 -16.91 -1.17
C ASP A 140 -4.42 -17.47 -2.58
N SER A 141 -4.91 -16.79 -3.61
CA SER A 141 -4.78 -17.23 -5.01
C SER A 141 -3.32 -17.27 -5.50
N LEU A 142 -2.47 -16.41 -4.95
CA LEU A 142 -1.05 -16.32 -5.29
C LEU A 142 -0.16 -17.12 -4.33
N ASN A 143 -0.76 -17.86 -3.38
CA ASN A 143 -0.05 -18.62 -2.34
C ASN A 143 1.00 -17.77 -1.61
N LEU A 144 0.64 -16.55 -1.23
CA LEU A 144 1.54 -15.69 -0.46
C LEU A 144 1.63 -16.18 0.98
N SER A 145 2.70 -15.75 1.69
CA SER A 145 2.86 -16.12 3.09
C SER A 145 1.68 -15.63 3.93
N GLU A 146 1.37 -16.36 4.99
CA GLU A 146 0.32 -15.95 5.94
C GLU A 146 0.57 -14.56 6.52
N HIS A 147 1.84 -14.20 6.75
CA HIS A 147 2.22 -12.85 7.19
C HIS A 147 1.76 -11.74 6.23
N ALA A 148 1.68 -12.00 4.92
CA ALA A 148 1.17 -11.04 3.94
C ALA A 148 -0.32 -10.68 4.14
N LYS A 149 -1.07 -11.51 4.88
CA LYS A 149 -2.49 -11.29 5.19
C LYS A 149 -2.70 -10.36 6.41
N PHE A 150 -1.67 -10.16 7.24
CA PHE A 150 -1.79 -9.34 8.44
C PHE A 150 -2.38 -7.94 8.18
N PRO A 151 -1.85 -7.12 7.23
CA PRO A 151 -2.42 -5.79 6.96
C PRO A 151 -3.88 -5.87 6.49
N VAL A 152 -4.25 -6.93 5.79
CA VAL A 152 -5.63 -7.14 5.31
C VAL A 152 -6.57 -7.45 6.47
N TYR A 153 -6.20 -8.37 7.36
CA TYR A 153 -7.00 -8.69 8.55
C TYR A 153 -7.18 -7.48 9.45
N TYR A 154 -6.10 -6.73 9.66
CA TYR A 154 -6.13 -5.50 10.43
C TYR A 154 -7.08 -4.46 9.81
N GLY A 155 -6.98 -4.21 8.50
CA GLY A 155 -7.84 -3.27 7.78
C GLY A 155 -9.30 -3.70 7.75
N LEU A 156 -9.59 -5.00 7.61
CA LEU A 156 -10.96 -5.52 7.72
C LEU A 156 -11.51 -5.35 9.14
N GLY A 157 -10.70 -5.64 10.17
CA GLY A 157 -11.09 -5.42 11.56
C GLY A 157 -11.49 -3.97 11.83
N GLN A 158 -10.71 -3.00 11.35
CA GLN A 158 -11.03 -1.58 11.43
C GLN A 158 -12.29 -1.23 10.64
N THR A 159 -12.40 -1.71 9.40
CA THR A 159 -13.55 -1.41 8.53
C THR A 159 -14.86 -1.90 9.14
N TYR A 160 -14.89 -3.12 9.66
CA TYR A 160 -16.09 -3.67 10.29
C TYR A 160 -16.40 -3.01 11.65
N MET A 161 -15.39 -2.51 12.36
CA MET A 161 -15.61 -1.66 13.54
C MET A 161 -16.35 -0.37 13.17
N GLU A 162 -15.94 0.30 12.10
CA GLU A 162 -16.61 1.51 11.59
C GLU A 162 -18.04 1.21 11.11
N LEU A 163 -18.27 0.03 10.50
CA LEU A 163 -19.60 -0.47 10.11
C LEU A 163 -20.46 -0.89 11.31
N ARG A 164 -19.93 -0.88 12.52
CA ARG A 164 -20.58 -1.37 13.75
C ARG A 164 -20.89 -2.87 13.74
N ASP A 165 -20.28 -3.62 12.84
CA ASP A 165 -20.29 -5.09 12.88
C ASP A 165 -19.15 -5.56 13.78
N PHE A 166 -19.41 -5.54 15.08
CA PHE A 166 -18.40 -5.83 16.10
C PHE A 166 -17.98 -7.31 16.11
N ASP A 167 -18.81 -8.22 15.65
CA ASP A 167 -18.48 -9.63 15.61
C ASP A 167 -17.48 -9.93 14.49
N LEU A 168 -17.71 -9.43 13.29
CA LEU A 168 -16.75 -9.51 12.20
C LEU A 168 -15.47 -8.72 12.51
N SER A 169 -15.59 -7.53 13.10
CA SER A 169 -14.44 -6.75 13.53
C SER A 169 -13.57 -7.55 14.50
N ASN A 170 -14.17 -8.18 15.52
CA ASN A 170 -13.43 -8.99 16.48
C ASN A 170 -12.75 -10.19 15.81
N HIS A 171 -13.46 -10.89 14.94
CA HIS A 171 -12.91 -12.02 14.18
C HIS A 171 -11.64 -11.63 13.42
N TYR A 172 -11.67 -10.54 12.66
CA TYR A 172 -10.52 -10.10 11.88
C TYR A 172 -9.38 -9.59 12.74
N TYR A 173 -9.67 -8.91 13.84
CA TYR A 173 -8.63 -8.52 14.79
C TYR A 173 -7.99 -9.73 15.50
N GLU A 174 -8.72 -10.81 15.76
CA GLU A 174 -8.14 -12.04 16.29
C GLU A 174 -7.20 -12.70 15.28
N LEU A 175 -7.58 -12.74 14.00
CA LEU A 175 -6.70 -13.21 12.95
C LEU A 175 -5.42 -12.36 12.85
N ALA A 176 -5.55 -11.02 12.89
CA ALA A 176 -4.40 -10.13 12.91
C ALA A 176 -3.53 -10.34 14.16
N GLY A 177 -4.14 -10.60 15.31
CA GLY A 177 -3.46 -10.82 16.59
C GLY A 177 -2.55 -12.04 16.64
N GLN A 178 -2.74 -13.01 15.74
CA GLN A 178 -1.86 -14.19 15.61
C GLN A 178 -0.43 -13.80 15.23
N TYR A 179 -0.24 -12.63 14.61
CA TYR A 179 1.06 -12.09 14.19
C TYR A 179 1.64 -11.07 15.19
N PHE A 180 1.05 -10.95 16.41
CA PHE A 180 1.43 -9.90 17.37
C PHE A 180 2.93 -9.90 17.69
N ASP A 181 3.53 -11.07 17.86
CA ASP A 181 4.95 -11.19 18.20
C ASP A 181 5.89 -10.83 17.04
N GLU A 182 5.39 -10.92 15.80
CA GLU A 182 6.11 -10.55 14.58
C GLU A 182 6.00 -9.05 14.26
N MET A 183 5.04 -8.34 14.87
CA MET A 183 4.81 -6.91 14.67
C MET A 183 5.98 -6.08 15.22
N ASN A 184 6.33 -5.03 14.49
CA ASN A 184 7.22 -4.00 15.04
C ASN A 184 6.48 -3.15 16.10
N VAL A 185 7.22 -2.28 16.80
CA VAL A 185 6.68 -1.46 17.91
C VAL A 185 5.49 -0.60 17.46
N SER A 186 5.59 0.04 16.29
CA SER A 186 4.51 0.89 15.76
C SER A 186 3.25 0.09 15.40
N GLU A 187 3.42 -1.08 14.81
CA GLU A 187 2.32 -2.00 14.48
C GLU A 187 1.63 -2.52 15.72
N ARG A 188 2.38 -2.94 16.75
CA ARG A 188 1.84 -3.37 18.07
C ARG A 188 1.03 -2.26 18.70
N TRP A 189 1.59 -1.04 18.74
CA TRP A 189 0.89 0.12 19.28
C TRP A 189 -0.43 0.37 18.56
N THR A 190 -0.40 0.39 17.24
CA THR A 190 -1.58 0.63 16.39
C THR A 190 -2.62 -0.47 16.58
N TYR A 191 -2.20 -1.74 16.58
CA TYR A 191 -3.08 -2.88 16.83
C TYR A 191 -3.76 -2.79 18.20
N LEU A 192 -3.00 -2.54 19.26
CA LEU A 192 -3.54 -2.45 20.62
C LEU A 192 -4.51 -1.29 20.80
N ASN A 193 -4.23 -0.12 20.20
CA ASN A 193 -5.15 1.01 20.24
C ASN A 193 -6.45 0.71 19.51
N ASN A 194 -6.40 0.09 18.33
CA ASN A 194 -7.62 -0.23 17.59
C ASN A 194 -8.41 -1.34 18.26
N ARG A 195 -7.77 -2.32 18.90
CA ARG A 195 -8.47 -3.27 19.77
C ARG A 195 -9.13 -2.58 20.97
N GLY A 196 -8.45 -1.62 21.58
CA GLY A 196 -9.03 -0.80 22.64
C GLY A 196 -10.26 -0.02 22.17
N ASN A 197 -10.17 0.63 21.01
CA ASN A 197 -11.29 1.34 20.40
C ASN A 197 -12.46 0.40 20.06
N HIS A 198 -12.20 -0.79 19.54
CA HIS A 198 -13.22 -1.80 19.27
C HIS A 198 -14.05 -2.11 20.53
N TYR A 199 -13.40 -2.41 21.64
CA TYR A 199 -14.10 -2.68 22.92
C TYR A 199 -14.78 -1.43 23.48
N TYR A 200 -14.17 -0.24 23.32
CA TYR A 200 -14.79 1.02 23.73
C TYR A 200 -16.13 1.26 23.00
N TYR A 201 -16.18 1.07 21.69
CA TYR A 201 -17.40 1.22 20.92
C TYR A 201 -18.46 0.14 21.24
N ARG A 202 -18.03 -1.03 21.67
CA ARG A 202 -18.94 -2.06 22.22
C ARG A 202 -19.42 -1.73 23.64
N LYS A 203 -18.93 -0.68 24.27
CA LYS A 203 -19.18 -0.28 25.66
C LYS A 203 -18.58 -1.26 26.67
N ASP A 204 -17.65 -2.12 26.27
CA ASP A 204 -16.86 -2.96 27.16
C ASP A 204 -15.59 -2.20 27.59
N TYR A 205 -15.82 -1.26 28.51
CA TYR A 205 -14.78 -0.33 28.94
C TYR A 205 -13.64 -1.03 29.73
N GLN A 206 -13.91 -2.18 30.33
CA GLN A 206 -12.89 -2.93 31.06
C GLN A 206 -11.86 -3.53 30.09
N GLU A 207 -12.32 -4.21 29.05
CA GLU A 207 -11.43 -4.74 28.03
C GLU A 207 -10.75 -3.61 27.24
N ALA A 208 -11.46 -2.55 26.89
CA ALA A 208 -10.88 -1.37 26.24
C ALA A 208 -9.67 -0.83 27.04
N LEU A 209 -9.83 -0.67 28.37
CA LEU A 209 -8.76 -0.16 29.23
C LEU A 209 -7.54 -1.10 29.29
N LYS A 210 -7.74 -2.43 29.24
CA LYS A 210 -6.63 -3.40 29.20
C LYS A 210 -5.77 -3.22 27.95
N TYR A 211 -6.42 -3.12 26.78
CA TYR A 211 -5.70 -2.93 25.52
C TYR A 211 -4.99 -1.57 25.45
N MET A 212 -5.67 -0.49 25.86
CA MET A 212 -5.08 0.85 25.85
C MET A 212 -3.89 0.99 26.82
N ARG A 213 -3.94 0.33 27.99
CA ARG A 213 -2.79 0.30 28.91
C ARG A 213 -1.59 -0.43 28.30
N ARG A 214 -1.82 -1.54 27.60
CA ARG A 214 -0.74 -2.28 26.90
C ARG A 214 -0.11 -1.50 25.77
N ALA A 215 -0.86 -0.60 25.14
CA ALA A 215 -0.34 0.28 24.09
C ALA A 215 0.60 1.38 24.61
N ASN A 216 0.53 1.72 25.92
CA ASN A 216 1.31 2.80 26.52
C ASN A 216 2.57 2.30 27.27
N VAL A 217 2.93 1.04 27.15
CA VAL A 217 4.13 0.41 27.70
C VAL A 217 5.14 0.14 26.60
#